data_9791a71dd615a28cb9c5a6a904ddf1e4
#
_entry.id   9791a71dd615a28cb9c5a6a904ddf1e4
#
_cell.length_a   1.000
_cell.length_b   1.000
_cell.length_c   1.000
_cell.angle_alpha   90.00
_cell.angle_beta   90.00
_cell.angle_gamma   90.00
#
_symmetry.space_group_name_H-M   'P 1'
#
loop_
_entity.id
_entity.type
_entity.pdbx_description
1 polymer ?
#
loop_
_entity_poly.entity_id
_entity_poly.type
_entity_poly.pdbx_seq_one_letter_code
_entity_poly.pdbx_strand_id
1 'polypeptide(L)'
;MAGEDEHLPQIKSPDSVTSRLTRREALLQLLRAGGIAASAAGTGIWLSKRSVRPAAASAQQARKDHRITADQQWPQLTVAQYAMDGRGPQPGEPRALVQKALENLGGMGRFVTHQDVVVIKPNIAWDRTPEQAANTNPEFVAEVVRQCWQAGARRVIVTDVSCNEAQRCFHRSGIEAAARAAGAEVTLPDPEKFREVDMGGVALKSWPVFTPFLEADKILNLPIAKHHELTGATLGMKNWYGILGGQRNRLHQQIHQSLADLAAFMLPTLTIMDCYRILLRNGPTGGNLEDVALKKTVVAGTDPVALDAYVAKAYWDLDAEHLPYLRLAANRGLGTVEFEKLAIKTSQLS
;
A
#
# COMPACT_ATOMS: atom_id res chain seq x y z
N MET A 1 -72.51 30.18 18.71
CA MET A 1 -72.58 29.18 17.65
C MET A 1 -71.25 28.43 17.69
N ALA A 2 -71.24 27.32 18.39
CA ALA A 2 -70.96 25.94 17.96
C ALA A 2 -69.62 25.78 17.24
N GLY A 3 -68.61 25.34 17.81
CA GLY A 3 -68.12 24.26 18.61
C GLY A 3 -68.14 22.94 17.83
N GLU A 4 -67.06 22.48 17.21
CA GLU A 4 -66.87 21.08 16.80
C GLU A 4 -65.52 20.61 17.33
N ASP A 5 -65.64 19.73 18.36
CA ASP A 5 -64.51 18.96 18.90
C ASP A 5 -64.16 17.82 17.94
N GLU A 6 -62.98 17.83 17.38
CA GLU A 6 -62.41 16.65 16.66
C GLU A 6 -61.71 15.70 17.65
N HIS A 7 -62.35 14.56 17.82
CA HIS A 7 -61.88 13.42 18.61
C HIS A 7 -60.68 12.73 17.90
N LEU A 8 -59.49 12.81 18.49
CA LEU A 8 -58.35 11.96 18.13
C LEU A 8 -58.49 10.55 18.72
N PRO A 9 -58.32 9.48 17.97
CA PRO A 9 -58.36 8.11 18.48
C PRO A 9 -57.14 7.77 19.32
N GLN A 10 -57.38 7.27 20.51
CA GLN A 10 -56.36 6.75 21.42
C GLN A 10 -55.80 5.45 20.87
N ILE A 11 -54.46 5.41 20.67
CA ILE A 11 -53.70 4.22 20.33
C ILE A 11 -53.49 3.41 21.61
N LYS A 12 -54.11 2.21 21.68
CA LYS A 12 -53.85 1.23 22.74
C LYS A 12 -52.43 0.69 22.61
N SER A 13 -51.69 0.76 23.70
CA SER A 13 -50.38 0.08 23.87
C SER A 13 -50.55 -1.44 23.80
N PRO A 14 -49.67 -2.18 23.09
CA PRO A 14 -49.70 -3.64 23.15
C PRO A 14 -49.12 -4.11 24.48
N ASP A 15 -49.91 -4.92 25.17
CA ASP A 15 -49.50 -5.64 26.38
C ASP A 15 -48.26 -6.50 26.12
N SER A 16 -47.22 -6.31 26.93
CA SER A 16 -46.05 -7.11 26.97
C SER A 16 -46.36 -8.49 27.58
N VAL A 17 -46.59 -9.46 26.72
CA VAL A 17 -46.61 -10.88 27.12
C VAL A 17 -45.20 -11.38 27.19
N THR A 18 -44.55 -11.20 28.33
CA THR A 18 -43.31 -11.90 28.65
C THR A 18 -43.67 -13.37 29.01
N SER A 19 -43.72 -14.25 28.02
CA SER A 19 -43.78 -15.70 28.27
C SER A 19 -42.42 -16.13 28.88
N ARG A 20 -42.43 -16.44 30.18
CA ARG A 20 -41.29 -17.07 30.85
C ARG A 20 -41.15 -18.47 30.30
N LEU A 21 -40.04 -18.70 29.53
CA LEU A 21 -39.68 -20.02 29.07
C LEU A 21 -39.58 -21.01 30.25
N THR A 22 -40.18 -22.16 30.11
CA THR A 22 -40.01 -23.22 31.10
C THR A 22 -38.57 -23.74 31.13
N ARG A 23 -38.13 -24.28 32.27
CA ARG A 23 -36.76 -24.82 32.39
C ARG A 23 -36.47 -25.86 31.31
N ARG A 24 -37.44 -26.58 30.83
CA ARG A 24 -37.33 -27.58 29.76
C ARG A 24 -37.08 -26.92 28.39
N GLU A 25 -37.78 -25.86 28.09
CA GLU A 25 -37.60 -25.10 26.83
C GLU A 25 -36.24 -24.37 26.79
N ALA A 26 -35.80 -23.79 27.91
CA ALA A 26 -34.47 -23.21 28.03
C ALA A 26 -33.36 -24.27 27.84
N LEU A 27 -33.54 -25.49 28.39
CA LEU A 27 -32.57 -26.56 28.21
C LEU A 27 -32.51 -27.03 26.76
N LEU A 28 -33.65 -27.14 26.07
CA LEU A 28 -33.72 -27.52 24.66
C LEU A 28 -33.12 -26.47 23.75
N GLN A 29 -33.25 -25.17 24.08
CA GLN A 29 -32.57 -24.12 23.34
C GLN A 29 -31.04 -24.14 23.54
N LEU A 30 -30.57 -24.41 24.77
CA LEU A 30 -29.15 -24.57 25.06
C LEU A 30 -28.55 -25.81 24.36
N LEU A 31 -29.31 -26.94 24.31
CA LEU A 31 -28.87 -28.13 23.58
C LEU A 31 -28.81 -27.89 22.05
N ARG A 32 -29.75 -27.13 21.48
CA ARG A 32 -29.73 -26.75 20.06
C ARG A 32 -28.58 -25.82 19.75
N ALA A 33 -28.33 -24.80 20.63
CA ALA A 33 -27.19 -23.88 20.48
C ALA A 33 -25.84 -24.61 20.64
N GLY A 34 -25.75 -25.55 21.60
CA GLY A 34 -24.57 -26.41 21.81
C GLY A 34 -24.31 -27.36 20.64
N GLY A 35 -25.34 -27.90 20.01
CA GLY A 35 -25.24 -28.76 18.82
C GLY A 35 -24.71 -28.02 17.59
N ILE A 36 -25.14 -26.78 17.40
CA ILE A 36 -24.65 -25.91 16.31
C ILE A 36 -23.19 -25.50 16.56
N ALA A 37 -22.81 -25.19 17.80
CA ALA A 37 -21.44 -24.88 18.17
C ALA A 37 -20.49 -26.09 17.98
N ALA A 38 -20.94 -27.32 18.32
CA ALA A 38 -20.14 -28.50 18.11
C ALA A 38 -19.96 -28.86 16.63
N SER A 39 -20.98 -28.65 15.78
CA SER A 39 -20.86 -28.86 14.33
C SER A 39 -19.98 -27.80 13.67
N ALA A 40 -20.03 -26.54 14.10
CA ALA A 40 -19.16 -25.48 13.61
C ALA A 40 -17.69 -25.68 14.04
N ALA A 41 -17.47 -26.17 15.27
CA ALA A 41 -16.12 -26.53 15.74
C ALA A 41 -15.56 -27.76 15.01
N GLY A 42 -16.40 -28.79 14.73
CA GLY A 42 -15.99 -29.98 13.98
C GLY A 42 -15.58 -29.67 12.53
N THR A 43 -16.34 -28.85 11.84
CA THR A 43 -16.01 -28.39 10.46
C THR A 43 -14.83 -27.42 10.43
N GLY A 44 -14.70 -26.53 11.41
CA GLY A 44 -13.54 -25.63 11.55
C GLY A 44 -12.25 -26.40 11.80
N ILE A 45 -12.26 -27.43 12.63
CA ILE A 45 -11.11 -28.30 12.89
C ILE A 45 -10.78 -29.18 11.67
N TRP A 46 -11.77 -29.62 10.89
CA TRP A 46 -11.54 -30.42 9.68
C TRP A 46 -10.96 -29.56 8.55
N LEU A 47 -11.41 -28.30 8.40
CA LEU A 47 -10.83 -27.34 7.44
C LEU A 47 -9.45 -26.84 7.88
N SER A 48 -9.20 -26.73 9.20
CA SER A 48 -7.88 -26.34 9.70
C SER A 48 -6.85 -27.49 9.58
N LYS A 49 -7.29 -28.75 9.55
CA LYS A 49 -6.44 -29.93 9.32
C LYS A 49 -6.16 -30.24 7.86
N ARG A 50 -6.76 -29.56 6.89
CA ARG A 50 -6.17 -29.41 5.58
C ARG A 50 -5.00 -28.42 5.67
N SER A 51 -4.03 -28.77 6.51
CA SER A 51 -2.72 -28.17 6.50
C SER A 51 -2.22 -28.21 5.05
N VAL A 52 -2.00 -27.03 4.49
CA VAL A 52 -0.98 -26.87 3.46
C VAL A 52 0.19 -27.73 3.89
N ARG A 53 0.46 -28.83 3.15
CA ARG A 53 1.69 -29.58 3.36
C ARG A 53 2.80 -28.55 3.35
N PRO A 54 3.66 -28.47 4.39
CA PRO A 54 4.83 -27.65 4.28
C PRO A 54 5.55 -28.19 3.04
N ALA A 55 5.65 -27.35 2.01
CA ALA A 55 6.54 -27.64 0.90
C ALA A 55 7.87 -27.95 1.56
N ALA A 56 8.43 -29.12 1.27
CA ALA A 56 9.71 -29.55 1.78
C ALA A 56 10.66 -28.35 1.73
N ALA A 57 11.37 -28.09 2.83
CA ALA A 57 12.26 -26.97 3.00
C ALA A 57 13.07 -26.77 1.73
N SER A 58 12.55 -25.95 0.80
CA SER A 58 13.27 -25.53 -0.37
C SER A 58 14.41 -24.66 0.13
N ALA A 59 15.60 -24.94 -0.35
CA ALA A 59 16.81 -24.18 -0.08
C ALA A 59 16.44 -22.70 0.11
N GLN A 60 16.86 -22.15 1.24
CA GLN A 60 16.65 -20.76 1.64
C GLN A 60 16.97 -19.88 0.43
N GLN A 61 15.95 -19.41 -0.26
CA GLN A 61 16.14 -18.57 -1.43
C GLN A 61 16.77 -17.29 -0.91
N ALA A 62 18.03 -17.07 -1.23
CA ALA A 62 18.80 -15.93 -0.77
C ALA A 62 17.99 -14.66 -1.08
N ARG A 63 17.81 -13.82 -0.07
CA ARG A 63 17.17 -12.50 -0.21
C ARG A 63 17.86 -11.75 -1.34
N LYS A 64 17.10 -11.36 -2.36
CA LYS A 64 17.62 -10.50 -3.43
C LYS A 64 17.72 -9.05 -2.94
N ASP A 65 18.87 -8.45 -3.11
CA ASP A 65 19.07 -7.01 -2.97
C ASP A 65 18.91 -6.38 -4.35
N HIS A 66 17.84 -5.62 -4.56
CA HIS A 66 17.53 -4.99 -5.84
C HIS A 66 18.13 -3.59 -5.98
N ARG A 67 18.85 -3.11 -4.96
CA ARG A 67 19.51 -1.79 -5.02
C ARG A 67 20.58 -1.77 -6.12
N ILE A 68 20.71 -0.62 -6.74
CA ILE A 68 21.84 -0.34 -7.63
C ILE A 68 23.04 0.11 -6.81
N THR A 69 24.23 -0.04 -7.36
CA THR A 69 25.45 0.53 -6.78
C THR A 69 25.32 2.05 -6.72
N ALA A 70 25.65 2.64 -5.58
CA ALA A 70 25.65 4.09 -5.43
C ALA A 70 26.65 4.71 -6.43
N ASP A 71 26.20 5.76 -7.10
CA ASP A 71 27.00 6.53 -8.05
C ASP A 71 26.90 8.01 -7.69
N GLN A 72 28.01 8.61 -7.30
CA GLN A 72 28.08 10.00 -6.83
C GLN A 72 27.80 11.03 -7.92
N GLN A 73 27.80 10.63 -9.19
CA GLN A 73 27.43 11.50 -10.30
C GLN A 73 25.97 11.93 -10.25
N TRP A 74 25.11 11.12 -9.63
CA TRP A 74 23.68 11.35 -9.61
C TRP A 74 23.17 11.66 -8.18
N PRO A 75 22.16 12.53 -8.05
CA PRO A 75 21.57 12.80 -6.75
C PRO A 75 20.93 11.54 -6.18
N GLN A 76 20.93 11.43 -4.85
CA GLN A 76 20.29 10.33 -4.14
C GLN A 76 18.77 10.54 -4.04
N LEU A 77 18.33 11.79 -4.13
CA LEU A 77 16.94 12.20 -4.09
C LEU A 77 16.67 13.28 -5.15
N THR A 78 15.48 13.24 -5.73
CA THR A 78 15.00 14.31 -6.62
C THR A 78 13.58 14.69 -6.29
N VAL A 79 13.27 15.97 -6.52
CA VAL A 79 11.92 16.54 -6.43
C VAL A 79 11.62 17.19 -7.76
N ALA A 80 10.58 16.74 -8.44
CA ALA A 80 10.04 17.40 -9.62
C ALA A 80 8.64 17.93 -9.28
N GLN A 81 8.35 19.18 -9.58
CA GLN A 81 7.08 19.80 -9.20
C GLN A 81 6.64 20.85 -10.21
N TYR A 82 5.34 21.04 -10.35
CA TYR A 82 4.76 22.19 -11.01
C TYR A 82 4.52 23.34 -10.03
N ALA A 83 4.52 24.58 -10.54
CA ALA A 83 4.07 25.71 -9.75
C ALA A 83 2.61 25.56 -9.34
N MET A 84 2.29 25.94 -8.11
CA MET A 84 0.91 26.03 -7.62
C MET A 84 0.31 27.38 -8.03
N ASP A 85 -0.16 27.46 -9.26
CA ASP A 85 -0.67 28.67 -9.91
C ASP A 85 -2.20 28.81 -9.85
N GLY A 86 -2.84 28.03 -8.99
CA GLY A 86 -4.30 28.00 -8.83
C GLY A 86 -5.04 27.17 -9.89
N ARG A 87 -4.36 26.74 -10.97
CA ARG A 87 -4.95 25.82 -11.93
C ARG A 87 -5.16 24.43 -11.31
N GLY A 88 -6.30 23.83 -11.59
CA GLY A 88 -6.58 22.45 -11.23
C GLY A 88 -5.60 21.46 -11.89
N PRO A 89 -5.81 20.15 -11.68
CA PRO A 89 -5.00 19.12 -12.32
C PRO A 89 -5.15 19.19 -13.84
N GLN A 90 -4.03 19.08 -14.56
CA GLN A 90 -4.02 19.07 -16.03
C GLN A 90 -3.64 17.67 -16.56
N PRO A 91 -4.20 17.24 -17.71
CA PRO A 91 -3.80 16.00 -18.34
C PRO A 91 -2.29 15.98 -18.66
N GLY A 92 -1.63 14.88 -18.36
CA GLY A 92 -0.21 14.67 -18.65
C GLY A 92 0.77 15.26 -17.63
N GLU A 93 0.33 16.11 -16.69
CA GLU A 93 1.21 16.60 -15.60
C GLU A 93 1.84 15.42 -14.81
N PRO A 94 1.10 14.41 -14.35
CA PRO A 94 1.69 13.28 -13.63
C PRO A 94 2.77 12.56 -14.44
N ARG A 95 2.55 12.39 -15.75
CA ARG A 95 3.51 11.81 -16.67
C ARG A 95 4.78 12.64 -16.76
N ALA A 96 4.67 13.94 -16.99
CA ALA A 96 5.82 14.85 -17.13
C ALA A 96 6.65 14.91 -15.84
N LEU A 97 6.01 14.87 -14.67
CA LEU A 97 6.68 14.80 -13.37
C LEU A 97 7.54 13.53 -13.23
N VAL A 98 7.02 12.36 -13.60
CA VAL A 98 7.78 11.11 -13.58
C VAL A 98 8.97 11.20 -14.54
N GLN A 99 8.76 11.67 -15.76
CA GLN A 99 9.83 11.83 -16.75
C GLN A 99 10.95 12.73 -16.22
N LYS A 100 10.58 13.88 -15.64
CA LYS A 100 11.55 14.83 -15.08
C LYS A 100 12.32 14.27 -13.89
N ALA A 101 11.63 13.56 -12.99
CA ALA A 101 12.30 12.92 -11.86
C ALA A 101 13.30 11.85 -12.33
N LEU A 102 12.92 11.02 -13.30
CA LEU A 102 13.82 10.01 -13.87
C LEU A 102 15.01 10.65 -14.60
N GLU A 103 14.79 11.71 -15.40
CA GLU A 103 15.85 12.48 -16.04
C GLU A 103 16.86 13.01 -15.01
N ASN A 104 16.38 13.57 -13.91
CA ASN A 104 17.21 14.06 -12.83
C ASN A 104 18.09 12.98 -12.19
N LEU A 105 17.62 11.73 -12.19
CA LEU A 105 18.32 10.56 -11.65
C LEU A 105 19.18 9.81 -12.67
N GLY A 106 19.31 10.32 -13.91
CA GLY A 106 20.10 9.70 -14.98
C GLY A 106 19.31 8.79 -15.93
N GLY A 107 17.98 8.84 -15.88
CA GLY A 107 17.07 8.04 -16.72
C GLY A 107 16.83 6.62 -16.20
N MET A 108 15.76 5.99 -16.71
CA MET A 108 15.38 4.62 -16.28
C MET A 108 16.43 3.59 -16.64
N GLY A 109 17.22 3.79 -17.73
CA GLY A 109 18.29 2.88 -18.13
C GLY A 109 19.42 2.71 -17.11
N ARG A 110 19.50 3.60 -16.10
CA ARG A 110 20.40 3.42 -14.97
C ARG A 110 19.90 2.34 -14.00
N PHE A 111 18.60 2.12 -13.93
CA PHE A 111 17.93 1.26 -12.95
C PHE A 111 17.49 -0.07 -13.53
N VAL A 112 17.08 -0.06 -14.78
CA VAL A 112 16.56 -1.20 -15.52
C VAL A 112 17.46 -1.45 -16.72
N THR A 113 17.90 -2.69 -16.87
CA THR A 113 18.77 -3.11 -17.96
C THR A 113 18.04 -4.04 -18.93
N HIS A 114 18.68 -4.29 -20.07
CA HIS A 114 18.14 -5.20 -21.07
C HIS A 114 17.90 -6.59 -20.47
N GLN A 115 16.72 -7.18 -20.75
CA GLN A 115 16.27 -8.49 -20.28
C GLN A 115 15.83 -8.59 -18.82
N ASP A 116 15.81 -7.50 -18.03
CA ASP A 116 15.27 -7.55 -16.68
C ASP A 116 13.77 -7.89 -16.65
N VAL A 117 13.36 -8.70 -15.68
CA VAL A 117 11.96 -8.83 -15.22
C VAL A 117 11.74 -7.79 -14.14
N VAL A 118 10.97 -6.76 -14.48
CA VAL A 118 10.67 -5.63 -13.59
C VAL A 118 9.32 -5.83 -12.93
N VAL A 119 9.27 -5.77 -11.61
CA VAL A 119 8.01 -5.68 -10.86
C VAL A 119 7.83 -4.26 -10.36
N ILE A 120 6.74 -3.64 -10.76
CA ILE A 120 6.28 -2.33 -10.29
C ILE A 120 5.24 -2.56 -9.20
N LYS A 121 5.50 -2.02 -8.02
CA LYS A 121 4.60 -2.09 -6.87
C LYS A 121 3.97 -0.72 -6.56
N PRO A 122 2.83 -0.36 -7.16
CA PRO A 122 2.06 0.80 -6.73
C PRO A 122 1.38 0.55 -5.38
N ASN A 123 0.66 1.52 -4.87
CA ASN A 123 -0.32 1.32 -3.81
C ASN A 123 -1.69 1.13 -4.45
N ILE A 124 -2.25 -0.09 -4.40
CA ILE A 124 -3.60 -0.44 -4.89
C ILE A 124 -4.39 -1.06 -3.73
N ALA A 125 -4.41 -0.34 -2.60
CA ALA A 125 -4.91 -0.90 -1.35
C ALA A 125 -6.44 -0.82 -1.23
N TRP A 126 -7.09 0.19 -1.84
CA TRP A 126 -8.46 0.57 -1.53
C TRP A 126 -9.35 0.66 -2.78
N ASP A 127 -10.61 0.29 -2.63
CA ASP A 127 -11.65 0.49 -3.64
C ASP A 127 -12.03 1.98 -3.72
N ARG A 128 -11.15 2.76 -4.36
CA ARG A 128 -11.23 4.23 -4.47
C ARG A 128 -10.83 4.70 -5.86
N THR A 129 -11.42 5.83 -6.28
CA THR A 129 -11.06 6.51 -7.54
C THR A 129 -9.75 7.28 -7.40
N PRO A 130 -9.07 7.66 -8.51
CA PRO A 130 -7.82 8.42 -8.46
C PRO A 130 -7.94 9.77 -7.75
N GLU A 131 -9.10 10.43 -7.83
CA GLU A 131 -9.36 11.74 -7.20
C GLU A 131 -9.32 11.66 -5.67
N GLN A 132 -9.65 10.49 -5.11
CA GLN A 132 -9.67 10.26 -3.67
C GLN A 132 -8.28 10.05 -3.05
N ALA A 133 -7.24 9.98 -3.86
CA ALA A 133 -5.82 9.91 -3.45
C ALA A 133 -5.52 8.81 -2.40
N ALA A 134 -6.23 7.69 -2.48
CA ALA A 134 -6.01 6.53 -1.61
C ALA A 134 -5.13 5.46 -2.26
N ASN A 135 -4.92 5.54 -3.58
CA ASN A 135 -4.08 4.66 -4.39
C ASN A 135 -3.14 5.53 -5.26
N THR A 136 -2.08 4.92 -5.77
CA THR A 136 -1.15 5.59 -6.68
C THR A 136 -1.88 6.08 -7.94
N ASN A 137 -1.49 7.23 -8.46
CA ASN A 137 -2.06 7.80 -9.67
C ASN A 137 -1.81 6.86 -10.87
N PRO A 138 -2.83 6.50 -11.65
CA PRO A 138 -2.69 5.59 -12.78
C PRO A 138 -1.76 6.12 -13.89
N GLU A 139 -1.71 7.44 -14.12
CA GLU A 139 -0.79 8.04 -15.11
C GLU A 139 0.68 7.89 -14.69
N PHE A 140 0.97 7.95 -13.38
CA PHE A 140 2.30 7.64 -12.84
C PHE A 140 2.71 6.22 -13.18
N VAL A 141 1.85 5.27 -12.85
CA VAL A 141 2.12 3.84 -13.11
C VAL A 141 2.36 3.60 -14.59
N ALA A 142 1.48 4.14 -15.45
CA ALA A 142 1.61 3.98 -16.90
C ALA A 142 2.92 4.56 -17.43
N GLU A 143 3.36 5.72 -16.92
CA GLU A 143 4.62 6.30 -17.38
C GLU A 143 5.83 5.48 -16.93
N VAL A 144 5.86 5.01 -15.68
CA VAL A 144 6.95 4.13 -15.22
C VAL A 144 7.00 2.84 -16.03
N VAL A 145 5.87 2.26 -16.40
CA VAL A 145 5.81 1.09 -17.31
C VAL A 145 6.47 1.42 -18.64
N ARG A 146 6.10 2.55 -19.28
CA ARG A 146 6.71 2.98 -20.57
C ARG A 146 8.22 3.15 -20.47
N GLN A 147 8.69 3.77 -19.38
CA GLN A 147 10.11 3.99 -19.12
C GLN A 147 10.88 2.68 -18.94
N CYS A 148 10.28 1.66 -18.31
CA CYS A 148 10.88 0.32 -18.20
C CYS A 148 11.03 -0.34 -19.58
N TRP A 149 10.00 -0.26 -20.44
CA TRP A 149 10.10 -0.79 -21.81
C TRP A 149 11.16 -0.05 -22.65
N GLN A 150 11.25 1.26 -22.53
CA GLN A 150 12.27 2.07 -23.22
C GLN A 150 13.68 1.72 -22.75
N ALA A 151 13.85 1.32 -21.49
CA ALA A 151 15.13 0.83 -20.95
C ALA A 151 15.47 -0.61 -21.36
N GLY A 152 14.57 -1.32 -22.07
CA GLY A 152 14.81 -2.66 -22.58
C GLY A 152 14.39 -3.80 -21.66
N ALA A 153 13.51 -3.56 -20.68
CA ALA A 153 12.96 -4.62 -19.85
C ALA A 153 12.38 -5.76 -20.70
N ARG A 154 12.55 -7.00 -20.25
CA ARG A 154 11.95 -8.19 -20.89
C ARG A 154 10.49 -8.38 -20.53
N ARG A 155 10.15 -8.09 -19.27
CA ARG A 155 8.80 -8.15 -18.72
C ARG A 155 8.60 -7.01 -17.74
N VAL A 156 7.41 -6.44 -17.76
CA VAL A 156 7.00 -5.43 -16.77
C VAL A 156 5.69 -5.91 -16.16
N ILE A 157 5.73 -6.18 -14.87
CA ILE A 157 4.60 -6.68 -14.08
C ILE A 157 4.15 -5.60 -13.11
N VAL A 158 2.86 -5.28 -13.08
CA VAL A 158 2.26 -4.39 -12.09
C VAL A 158 1.40 -5.20 -11.15
N THR A 159 1.67 -5.13 -9.85
CA THR A 159 0.93 -5.88 -8.84
C THR A 159 0.99 -5.24 -7.45
N ASP A 160 0.00 -5.56 -6.62
CA ASP A 160 -0.12 -5.22 -5.21
C ASP A 160 -1.05 -6.21 -4.51
N VAL A 161 -0.89 -6.43 -3.20
CA VAL A 161 -1.84 -7.19 -2.39
C VAL A 161 -2.77 -6.20 -1.68
N SER A 162 -3.95 -5.99 -2.24
CA SER A 162 -4.93 -5.00 -1.77
C SER A 162 -5.45 -5.28 -0.36
N CYS A 163 -6.00 -4.26 0.29
CA CYS A 163 -6.72 -4.37 1.58
C CYS A 163 -8.20 -4.68 1.39
N ASN A 164 -8.82 -4.10 0.36
CA ASN A 164 -10.15 -4.48 -0.09
C ASN A 164 -10.06 -5.59 -1.15
N GLU A 165 -11.20 -5.96 -1.72
CA GLU A 165 -11.27 -6.94 -2.80
C GLU A 165 -10.41 -6.47 -3.99
N ALA A 166 -9.45 -7.32 -4.41
CA ALA A 166 -8.39 -6.92 -5.34
C ALA A 166 -8.93 -6.47 -6.71
N GLN A 167 -9.87 -7.23 -7.29
CA GLN A 167 -10.46 -6.92 -8.60
C GLN A 167 -11.05 -5.51 -8.62
N ARG A 168 -11.77 -5.13 -7.55
CA ARG A 168 -12.38 -3.81 -7.43
C ARG A 168 -11.34 -2.71 -7.24
N CYS A 169 -10.31 -2.96 -6.41
CA CYS A 169 -9.24 -2.00 -6.19
C CYS A 169 -8.48 -1.69 -7.47
N PHE A 170 -8.09 -2.71 -8.22
CA PHE A 170 -7.35 -2.59 -9.48
C PHE A 170 -8.17 -1.88 -10.55
N HIS A 171 -9.45 -2.23 -10.67
CA HIS A 171 -10.36 -1.61 -11.64
C HIS A 171 -10.66 -0.14 -11.29
N ARG A 172 -11.12 0.11 -10.05
CA ARG A 172 -11.62 1.43 -9.65
C ARG A 172 -10.53 2.49 -9.52
N SER A 173 -9.31 2.09 -9.15
CA SER A 173 -8.15 3.00 -9.15
C SER A 173 -7.71 3.43 -10.54
N GLY A 174 -8.21 2.78 -11.60
CA GLY A 174 -7.79 2.99 -12.98
C GLY A 174 -6.38 2.45 -13.29
N ILE A 175 -5.67 1.90 -12.29
CA ILE A 175 -4.30 1.43 -12.46
C ILE A 175 -4.24 0.23 -13.41
N GLU A 176 -5.17 -0.71 -13.31
CA GLU A 176 -5.20 -1.86 -14.21
C GLU A 176 -5.29 -1.43 -15.68
N ALA A 177 -6.24 -0.58 -16.01
CA ALA A 177 -6.44 -0.10 -17.38
C ALA A 177 -5.21 0.68 -17.88
N ALA A 178 -4.67 1.58 -17.08
CA ALA A 178 -3.51 2.40 -17.44
C ALA A 178 -2.23 1.58 -17.61
N ALA A 179 -1.98 0.61 -16.73
CA ALA A 179 -0.82 -0.28 -16.81
C ALA A 179 -0.88 -1.21 -18.03
N ARG A 180 -2.04 -1.83 -18.29
CA ARG A 180 -2.25 -2.66 -19.49
C ARG A 180 -2.10 -1.85 -20.78
N ALA A 181 -2.65 -0.66 -20.83
CA ALA A 181 -2.53 0.23 -21.99
C ALA A 181 -1.07 0.66 -22.24
N ALA A 182 -0.24 0.72 -21.19
CA ALA A 182 1.20 0.95 -21.29
C ALA A 182 2.02 -0.32 -21.62
N GLY A 183 1.38 -1.49 -21.71
CA GLY A 183 2.00 -2.76 -22.09
C GLY A 183 2.44 -3.64 -20.92
N ALA A 184 2.06 -3.33 -19.68
CA ALA A 184 2.39 -4.17 -18.55
C ALA A 184 1.47 -5.39 -18.43
N GLU A 185 2.03 -6.47 -17.90
CA GLU A 185 1.26 -7.57 -17.31
C GLU A 185 0.72 -7.11 -15.95
N VAL A 186 -0.60 -7.16 -15.77
CA VAL A 186 -1.22 -6.87 -14.47
C VAL A 186 -1.61 -8.17 -13.81
N THR A 187 -1.01 -8.45 -12.65
CA THR A 187 -1.21 -9.70 -11.90
C THR A 187 -1.94 -9.39 -10.60
N LEU A 188 -3.12 -9.99 -10.41
CA LEU A 188 -3.86 -9.92 -9.15
C LEU A 188 -3.31 -10.95 -8.16
N PRO A 189 -3.44 -10.68 -6.84
CA PRO A 189 -3.06 -11.64 -5.83
C PRO A 189 -3.85 -12.94 -5.98
N ASP A 190 -3.11 -14.04 -5.99
CA ASP A 190 -3.62 -15.41 -6.07
C ASP A 190 -3.14 -16.15 -4.82
N PRO A 191 -4.05 -16.71 -3.99
CA PRO A 191 -3.68 -17.41 -2.76
C PRO A 191 -2.64 -18.53 -2.96
N GLU A 192 -2.59 -19.15 -4.14
CA GLU A 192 -1.65 -20.23 -4.46
C GLU A 192 -0.23 -19.71 -4.77
N LYS A 193 -0.10 -18.41 -5.03
CA LYS A 193 1.15 -17.74 -5.40
C LYS A 193 1.83 -17.02 -4.23
N PHE A 194 1.57 -17.45 -3.01
CA PHE A 194 2.31 -16.97 -1.83
C PHE A 194 3.26 -18.03 -1.35
N ARG A 195 4.47 -17.59 -1.01
CA ARG A 195 5.51 -18.45 -0.45
C ARG A 195 5.89 -17.94 0.93
N GLU A 196 5.89 -18.85 1.91
CA GLU A 196 6.41 -18.56 3.23
C GLU A 196 7.93 -18.35 3.14
N VAL A 197 8.41 -17.20 3.63
CA VAL A 197 9.83 -16.85 3.61
C VAL A 197 10.30 -16.35 4.96
N ASP A 198 11.56 -16.64 5.29
CA ASP A 198 12.22 -16.04 6.44
C ASP A 198 12.52 -14.57 6.13
N MET A 199 11.91 -13.66 6.91
CA MET A 199 12.10 -12.22 6.76
C MET A 199 13.37 -11.73 7.45
N GLY A 200 13.98 -12.51 8.32
CA GLY A 200 15.16 -12.15 9.11
C GLY A 200 14.95 -10.91 10.01
N GLY A 201 13.70 -10.57 10.28
CA GLY A 201 13.33 -9.38 11.04
C GLY A 201 13.34 -9.60 12.54
N VAL A 202 13.18 -8.53 13.31
CA VAL A 202 13.02 -8.57 14.77
C VAL A 202 11.58 -8.98 15.14
N ALA A 203 10.58 -8.31 14.57
CA ALA A 203 9.16 -8.62 14.72
C ALA A 203 8.67 -9.61 13.67
N LEU A 204 9.16 -9.48 12.43
CA LEU A 204 8.77 -10.33 11.32
C LEU A 204 9.79 -11.45 11.11
N LYS A 205 9.49 -12.65 11.63
CA LYS A 205 10.35 -13.83 11.48
C LYS A 205 10.10 -14.55 10.16
N SER A 206 8.87 -15.00 9.93
CA SER A 206 8.43 -15.67 8.73
C SER A 206 7.08 -15.14 8.30
N TRP A 207 6.89 -14.99 6.98
CA TRP A 207 5.64 -14.45 6.44
C TRP A 207 5.41 -14.89 4.99
N PRO A 208 4.14 -15.12 4.57
CA PRO A 208 3.84 -15.42 3.17
C PRO A 208 4.00 -14.16 2.31
N VAL A 209 4.90 -14.20 1.34
CA VAL A 209 5.17 -13.16 0.35
C VAL A 209 4.65 -13.58 -1.01
N PHE A 210 4.04 -12.66 -1.74
CA PHE A 210 3.55 -12.89 -3.10
C PHE A 210 4.73 -13.09 -4.06
N THR A 211 4.74 -14.22 -4.78
CA THR A 211 5.91 -14.71 -5.51
C THR A 211 6.47 -13.78 -6.59
N PRO A 212 5.69 -12.94 -7.30
CA PRO A 212 6.28 -11.99 -8.25
C PRO A 212 7.37 -11.10 -7.65
N PHE A 213 7.23 -10.70 -6.37
CA PHE A 213 8.24 -9.91 -5.67
C PHE A 213 9.52 -10.68 -5.32
N LEU A 214 9.43 -12.01 -5.23
CA LEU A 214 10.58 -12.88 -4.96
C LEU A 214 11.34 -13.26 -6.25
N GLU A 215 10.67 -13.20 -7.38
CA GLU A 215 11.17 -13.66 -8.67
C GLU A 215 11.71 -12.53 -9.56
N ALA A 216 11.40 -11.28 -9.22
CA ALA A 216 11.83 -10.09 -9.95
C ALA A 216 13.35 -9.95 -10.01
N ASP A 217 13.87 -9.39 -11.11
CA ASP A 217 15.24 -8.90 -11.19
C ASP A 217 15.34 -7.47 -10.65
N LYS A 218 14.35 -6.64 -10.93
CA LYS A 218 14.22 -5.26 -10.45
C LYS A 218 12.87 -5.02 -9.80
N ILE A 219 12.85 -4.24 -8.71
CA ILE A 219 11.61 -3.83 -8.05
C ILE A 219 11.56 -2.30 -7.96
N LEU A 220 10.50 -1.74 -8.54
CA LEU A 220 10.20 -0.31 -8.48
C LEU A 220 9.03 -0.09 -7.51
N ASN A 221 9.29 0.66 -6.45
CA ASN A 221 8.28 1.00 -5.45
C ASN A 221 7.60 2.32 -5.82
N LEU A 222 6.29 2.30 -6.07
CA LEU A 222 5.49 3.46 -6.44
C LEU A 222 4.44 3.77 -5.39
N PRO A 223 4.82 4.22 -4.20
CA PRO A 223 3.87 4.58 -3.15
C PRO A 223 3.11 5.86 -3.50
N ILE A 224 1.98 6.08 -2.85
CA ILE A 224 1.32 7.38 -2.74
C ILE A 224 1.55 7.95 -1.34
N ALA A 225 1.83 9.25 -1.26
CA ALA A 225 1.91 9.95 0.02
C ALA A 225 0.49 10.19 0.57
N LYS A 226 0.17 9.63 1.74
CA LYS A 226 -1.13 9.78 2.38
C LYS A 226 -1.08 9.66 3.89
N HIS A 227 -1.98 10.35 4.57
CA HIS A 227 -2.19 10.25 6.02
C HIS A 227 -2.44 8.80 6.47
N HIS A 228 -2.07 8.48 7.70
CA HIS A 228 -2.40 7.22 8.36
C HIS A 228 -2.45 7.40 9.87
N GLU A 229 -3.57 7.07 10.50
CA GLU A 229 -3.78 7.26 11.93
C GLU A 229 -2.67 6.67 12.82
N LEU A 230 -2.25 5.42 12.56
CA LEU A 230 -1.29 4.72 13.43
C LEU A 230 0.17 5.07 13.17
N THR A 231 0.51 5.54 11.98
CA THR A 231 1.90 5.80 11.57
C THR A 231 2.12 7.23 11.10
N GLY A 232 1.22 8.16 11.39
CA GLY A 232 1.25 9.53 10.85
C GLY A 232 1.04 9.58 9.34
N ALA A 233 1.82 8.82 8.57
CA ALA A 233 1.72 8.75 7.12
C ALA A 233 1.92 7.32 6.58
N THR A 234 1.34 7.05 5.42
CA THR A 234 1.69 5.93 4.54
C THR A 234 2.62 6.46 3.46
N LEU A 235 3.81 5.91 3.40
CA LEU A 235 4.89 6.32 2.50
C LEU A 235 5.56 5.08 1.87
N GLY A 236 6.79 5.22 1.38
CA GLY A 236 7.51 4.17 0.66
C GLY A 236 7.72 2.89 1.45
N MET A 237 8.21 3.01 2.69
CA MET A 237 8.47 1.83 3.53
C MET A 237 7.19 1.11 3.93
N LYS A 238 6.10 1.85 4.19
CA LYS A 238 4.81 1.23 4.53
C LYS A 238 4.11 0.60 3.33
N ASN A 239 4.45 1.02 2.12
CA ASN A 239 3.91 0.44 0.90
C ASN A 239 4.22 -1.06 0.79
N TRP A 240 5.27 -1.56 1.43
CA TRP A 240 5.65 -2.98 1.44
C TRP A 240 4.65 -3.91 2.14
N TYR A 241 3.68 -3.40 2.88
CA TYR A 241 2.57 -4.23 3.36
C TYR A 241 1.83 -4.94 2.22
N GLY A 242 1.80 -4.33 1.04
CA GLY A 242 1.17 -4.87 -0.15
C GLY A 242 1.97 -5.96 -0.88
N ILE A 243 3.03 -6.53 -0.30
CA ILE A 243 3.67 -7.75 -0.80
C ILE A 243 3.28 -8.99 0.00
N LEU A 244 2.61 -8.79 1.14
CA LEU A 244 2.35 -9.83 2.13
C LEU A 244 0.95 -10.43 1.98
N GLY A 245 0.87 -11.73 2.16
CA GLY A 245 -0.37 -12.45 2.38
C GLY A 245 -0.73 -12.57 3.87
N GLY A 246 -1.58 -13.53 4.21
CA GLY A 246 -1.93 -13.88 5.56
C GLY A 246 -2.65 -12.77 6.36
N GLN A 247 -2.52 -12.81 7.68
CA GLN A 247 -3.21 -11.91 8.60
C GLN A 247 -2.40 -10.62 8.85
N ARG A 248 -2.28 -9.75 7.87
CA ARG A 248 -1.46 -8.51 7.92
C ARG A 248 -1.83 -7.55 9.04
N ASN A 249 -3.06 -7.61 9.56
CA ASN A 249 -3.49 -6.81 10.72
C ASN A 249 -2.65 -7.08 11.97
N ARG A 250 -2.08 -8.27 12.13
CA ARG A 250 -1.18 -8.60 13.25
C ARG A 250 0.10 -7.74 13.27
N LEU A 251 0.53 -7.24 12.12
CA LEU A 251 1.70 -6.37 11.99
C LEU A 251 1.50 -5.03 12.71
N HIS A 252 0.25 -4.62 12.93
CA HIS A 252 -0.06 -3.37 13.65
C HIS A 252 0.27 -3.42 15.14
N GLN A 253 0.47 -4.61 15.73
CA GLN A 253 0.84 -4.75 17.15
C GLN A 253 2.25 -4.19 17.44
N GLN A 254 3.16 -4.29 16.47
CA GLN A 254 4.51 -3.73 16.52
C GLN A 254 4.82 -3.00 15.21
N ILE A 255 3.97 -2.04 14.85
CA ILE A 255 3.92 -1.47 13.50
C ILE A 255 5.26 -0.86 13.06
N HIS A 256 5.92 -0.09 13.91
CA HIS A 256 7.19 0.56 13.55
C HIS A 256 8.31 -0.45 13.33
N GLN A 257 8.41 -1.47 14.20
CA GLN A 257 9.41 -2.53 14.01
C GLN A 257 9.10 -3.36 12.76
N SER A 258 7.82 -3.69 12.52
CA SER A 258 7.39 -4.42 11.33
C SER A 258 7.70 -3.67 10.03
N LEU A 259 7.55 -2.33 10.03
CA LEU A 259 7.91 -1.49 8.87
C LEU A 259 9.42 -1.50 8.61
N ALA A 260 10.24 -1.38 9.65
CA ALA A 260 11.69 -1.44 9.51
C ALA A 260 12.17 -2.83 9.05
N ASP A 261 11.53 -3.90 9.54
CA ASP A 261 11.82 -5.28 9.10
C ASP A 261 11.45 -5.49 7.63
N LEU A 262 10.28 -5.00 7.20
CA LEU A 262 9.85 -5.06 5.79
C LEU A 262 10.77 -4.28 4.87
N ALA A 263 11.14 -3.05 5.25
CA ALA A 263 12.08 -2.24 4.47
C ALA A 263 13.46 -2.90 4.39
N ALA A 264 13.88 -3.59 5.45
CA ALA A 264 15.12 -4.35 5.45
C ALA A 264 15.02 -5.62 4.58
N PHE A 265 13.86 -6.25 4.49
CA PHE A 265 13.63 -7.41 3.64
C PHE A 265 13.52 -7.03 2.17
N MET A 266 12.75 -6.00 1.84
CA MET A 266 12.51 -5.57 0.47
C MET A 266 13.29 -4.28 0.17
N LEU A 267 14.43 -4.45 -0.50
CA LEU A 267 15.32 -3.35 -0.90
C LEU A 267 15.05 -3.01 -2.36
N PRO A 268 14.30 -1.94 -2.66
CA PRO A 268 13.91 -1.61 -4.03
C PRO A 268 15.10 -1.12 -4.86
N THR A 269 14.97 -1.25 -6.17
CA THR A 269 15.87 -0.62 -7.14
C THR A 269 15.72 0.90 -7.12
N LEU A 270 14.47 1.37 -7.06
CA LEU A 270 14.11 2.78 -7.04
C LEU A 270 12.74 2.96 -6.36
N THR A 271 12.57 4.03 -5.62
CA THR A 271 11.26 4.48 -5.13
C THR A 271 10.86 5.77 -5.85
N ILE A 272 9.64 5.83 -6.38
CA ILE A 272 9.04 7.01 -7.03
C ILE A 272 7.72 7.29 -6.31
N MET A 273 7.73 8.29 -5.43
CA MET A 273 6.57 8.62 -4.58
C MET A 273 5.64 9.59 -5.30
N ASP A 274 4.40 9.17 -5.44
CA ASP A 274 3.31 10.00 -5.92
C ASP A 274 2.90 11.00 -4.84
N CYS A 275 3.23 12.26 -5.05
CA CYS A 275 2.78 13.41 -4.29
C CYS A 275 1.97 14.38 -5.17
N TYR A 276 1.34 13.89 -6.25
CA TYR A 276 0.54 14.73 -7.13
C TYR A 276 -0.77 15.18 -6.47
N ARG A 277 -1.53 14.20 -5.95
CA ARG A 277 -2.62 14.42 -4.98
C ARG A 277 -2.28 13.69 -3.70
N ILE A 278 -2.46 14.35 -2.58
CA ILE A 278 -2.14 13.81 -1.26
C ILE A 278 -3.41 13.76 -0.41
N LEU A 279 -3.70 12.62 0.18
CA LEU A 279 -4.72 12.49 1.22
C LEU A 279 -4.13 13.02 2.54
N LEU A 280 -4.45 14.26 2.91
CA LEU A 280 -3.83 14.96 4.04
C LEU A 280 -4.34 14.49 5.41
N ARG A 281 -5.58 13.98 5.49
CA ARG A 281 -6.22 13.53 6.74
C ARG A 281 -7.21 12.42 6.47
N ASN A 282 -7.70 11.77 7.54
CA ASN A 282 -8.68 10.68 7.48
C ASN A 282 -8.24 9.48 6.60
N GLY A 283 -6.90 9.29 6.46
CA GLY A 283 -6.32 8.14 5.80
C GLY A 283 -6.15 6.94 6.76
N PRO A 284 -5.84 5.76 6.24
CA PRO A 284 -5.34 5.49 4.89
C PRO A 284 -6.42 5.23 3.83
N THR A 285 -7.70 5.06 4.21
CA THR A 285 -8.79 4.66 3.32
C THR A 285 -9.35 5.85 2.53
N GLY A 286 -9.39 7.04 3.16
CA GLY A 286 -9.95 8.25 2.58
C GLY A 286 -11.41 8.08 2.12
N GLY A 287 -11.80 8.86 1.13
CA GLY A 287 -13.13 8.81 0.51
C GLY A 287 -13.75 10.19 0.33
N ASN A 288 -13.48 11.14 1.24
CA ASN A 288 -13.92 12.53 1.10
C ASN A 288 -12.85 13.33 0.32
N LEU A 289 -13.29 14.01 -0.74
CA LEU A 289 -12.39 14.83 -1.57
C LEU A 289 -11.87 16.08 -0.84
N GLU A 290 -12.56 16.57 0.20
CA GLU A 290 -12.09 17.67 1.04
C GLU A 290 -10.81 17.33 1.84
N ASP A 291 -10.52 16.03 2.02
CA ASP A 291 -9.32 15.56 2.69
C ASP A 291 -8.12 15.49 1.74
N VAL A 292 -8.34 15.73 0.45
CA VAL A 292 -7.33 15.62 -0.61
C VAL A 292 -6.79 16.99 -1.00
N ALA A 293 -5.48 17.12 -1.06
CA ALA A 293 -4.82 18.31 -1.58
C ALA A 293 -4.07 17.99 -2.88
N LEU A 294 -4.22 18.85 -3.87
CA LEU A 294 -3.40 18.85 -5.07
C LEU A 294 -2.03 19.49 -4.72
N LYS A 295 -0.93 18.76 -4.98
CA LYS A 295 0.45 19.20 -4.69
C LYS A 295 1.36 19.17 -5.92
N LYS A 296 0.92 18.56 -7.00
CA LYS A 296 1.61 18.52 -8.30
C LYS A 296 3.11 18.21 -8.19
N THR A 297 3.47 17.23 -7.36
CA THR A 297 4.87 16.90 -7.05
C THR A 297 5.12 15.40 -7.19
N VAL A 298 6.34 15.03 -7.54
CA VAL A 298 6.90 13.69 -7.39
C VAL A 298 8.21 13.76 -6.64
N VAL A 299 8.46 12.80 -5.75
CA VAL A 299 9.74 12.64 -5.06
C VAL A 299 10.28 11.25 -5.41
N ALA A 300 11.51 11.16 -5.92
CA ALA A 300 12.09 9.88 -6.28
C ALA A 300 13.52 9.75 -5.77
N GLY A 301 13.94 8.52 -5.48
CA GLY A 301 15.29 8.29 -4.98
C GLY A 301 15.59 6.83 -4.63
N THR A 302 16.86 6.59 -4.31
CA THR A 302 17.39 5.27 -3.95
C THR A 302 17.54 5.07 -2.45
N ASP A 303 17.45 6.13 -1.64
CA ASP A 303 17.42 6.06 -0.18
C ASP A 303 15.97 6.08 0.31
N PRO A 304 15.40 4.92 0.74
CA PRO A 304 14.00 4.83 1.13
C PRO A 304 13.69 5.55 2.44
N VAL A 305 14.69 5.71 3.33
CA VAL A 305 14.52 6.39 4.62
C VAL A 305 14.48 7.89 4.41
N ALA A 306 15.44 8.42 3.64
CA ALA A 306 15.50 9.86 3.33
C ALA A 306 14.29 10.32 2.53
N LEU A 307 13.81 9.50 1.61
CA LEU A 307 12.63 9.80 0.81
C LEU A 307 11.37 9.91 1.69
N ASP A 308 11.15 8.93 2.58
CA ASP A 308 10.02 8.95 3.51
C ASP A 308 10.15 10.12 4.51
N ALA A 309 11.35 10.40 5.04
CA ALA A 309 11.62 11.53 5.94
C ALA A 309 11.34 12.87 5.26
N TYR A 310 11.82 13.06 4.03
CA TYR A 310 11.55 14.27 3.24
C TYR A 310 10.06 14.52 3.06
N VAL A 311 9.32 13.51 2.59
CA VAL A 311 7.89 13.64 2.29
C VAL A 311 7.06 13.84 3.56
N ALA A 312 7.39 13.13 4.65
CA ALA A 312 6.73 13.31 5.94
C ALA A 312 6.90 14.74 6.48
N LYS A 313 8.11 15.28 6.40
CA LYS A 313 8.42 16.66 6.80
C LYS A 313 7.71 17.68 5.92
N ALA A 314 7.75 17.49 4.60
CA ALA A 314 7.22 18.45 3.65
C ALA A 314 5.69 18.64 3.72
N TYR A 315 4.94 17.59 4.07
CA TYR A 315 3.46 17.63 3.98
C TYR A 315 2.73 17.50 5.31
N TRP A 316 3.37 16.98 6.35
CA TRP A 316 2.76 16.82 7.67
C TRP A 316 3.59 17.40 8.81
N ASP A 317 4.76 18.01 8.51
CA ASP A 317 5.73 18.51 9.51
C ASP A 317 6.15 17.43 10.52
N LEU A 318 6.16 16.16 10.08
CA LEU A 318 6.59 15.02 10.89
C LEU A 318 8.09 14.77 10.65
N ASP A 319 8.82 14.59 11.73
CA ASP A 319 10.22 14.18 11.72
C ASP A 319 10.38 12.70 12.15
N ALA A 320 11.63 12.24 12.21
CA ALA A 320 11.93 10.86 12.59
C ALA A 320 11.58 10.52 14.07
N GLU A 321 11.25 11.51 14.91
CA GLU A 321 10.78 11.27 16.28
C GLU A 321 9.31 10.89 16.27
N HIS A 322 8.53 11.51 15.39
CA HIS A 322 7.13 11.17 15.17
C HIS A 322 6.96 9.86 14.39
N LEU A 323 7.99 9.44 13.64
CA LEU A 323 8.00 8.25 12.80
C LEU A 323 9.11 7.26 13.20
N PRO A 324 8.98 6.55 14.34
CA PRO A 324 10.05 5.70 14.88
C PRO A 324 10.60 4.66 13.89
N TYR A 325 9.81 4.19 12.93
CA TYR A 325 10.26 3.24 11.92
C TYR A 325 11.40 3.80 11.04
N LEU A 326 11.48 5.12 10.84
CA LEU A 326 12.58 5.76 10.09
C LEU A 326 13.91 5.59 10.82
N ARG A 327 13.93 5.84 12.14
CA ARG A 327 15.14 5.63 12.95
C ARG A 327 15.53 4.15 13.03
N LEU A 328 14.55 3.26 13.19
CA LEU A 328 14.82 1.82 13.19
C LEU A 328 15.43 1.36 11.88
N ALA A 329 14.99 1.90 10.75
CA ALA A 329 15.54 1.60 9.43
C ALA A 329 16.93 2.21 9.24
N ALA A 330 17.13 3.47 9.63
CA ALA A 330 18.44 4.13 9.57
C ALA A 330 19.50 3.39 10.39
N ASN A 331 19.15 2.96 11.61
CA ASN A 331 20.04 2.17 12.48
C ASN A 331 20.41 0.80 11.88
N ARG A 332 19.67 0.34 10.90
CA ARG A 332 19.98 -0.89 10.12
C ARG A 332 20.74 -0.62 8.82
N GLY A 333 21.15 0.64 8.59
CA GLY A 333 21.89 1.03 7.39
C GLY A 333 21.05 1.04 6.11
N LEU A 334 19.74 1.26 6.21
CA LEU A 334 18.85 1.28 5.04
C LEU A 334 18.79 2.66 4.37
N GLY A 335 19.30 3.69 5.01
CA GLY A 335 19.33 5.07 4.55
C GLY A 335 19.51 6.04 5.71
N THR A 336 19.30 7.33 5.47
CA THR A 336 19.46 8.39 6.50
C THR A 336 18.16 9.14 6.75
N VAL A 337 17.92 9.52 8.02
CA VAL A 337 16.84 10.45 8.38
C VAL A 337 17.23 11.90 8.11
N GLU A 338 18.52 12.18 7.97
CA GLU A 338 19.08 13.52 7.73
C GLU A 338 19.15 13.79 6.23
N PHE A 339 18.00 13.82 5.57
CA PHE A 339 17.89 13.98 4.12
C PHE A 339 18.51 15.29 3.63
N GLU A 340 18.60 16.33 4.48
CA GLU A 340 19.22 17.62 4.17
C GLU A 340 20.71 17.50 3.85
N LYS A 341 21.36 16.41 4.29
CA LYS A 341 22.77 16.15 4.00
C LYS A 341 22.99 15.46 2.66
N LEU A 342 21.91 15.04 1.99
CA LEU A 342 21.98 14.39 0.70
C LEU A 342 22.02 15.38 -0.45
N ALA A 343 22.58 14.94 -1.58
CA ALA A 343 22.42 15.67 -2.85
C ALA A 343 20.95 15.52 -3.32
N ILE A 344 20.19 16.62 -3.23
CA ILE A 344 18.80 16.69 -3.68
C ILE A 344 18.73 17.59 -4.92
N LYS A 345 18.21 17.05 -6.03
CA LYS A 345 17.96 17.84 -7.24
C LYS A 345 16.49 18.21 -7.35
N THR A 346 16.18 19.50 -7.26
CA THR A 346 14.82 20.02 -7.43
C THR A 346 14.65 20.60 -8.83
N SER A 347 13.55 20.30 -9.50
CA SER A 347 13.17 20.82 -10.81
C SER A 347 11.74 21.36 -10.77
N GLN A 348 11.58 22.58 -11.26
CA GLN A 348 10.29 23.23 -11.47
C GLN A 348 9.87 23.04 -12.92
N LEU A 349 8.66 22.51 -13.15
CA LEU A 349 8.03 22.43 -14.47
C LEU A 349 7.08 23.61 -14.65
N SER A 350 6.88 24.04 -15.90
CA SER A 350 6.02 25.16 -16.28
C SER A 350 4.77 24.71 -17.02
#